data_19408c0ae6b17a12804cdde617c32af4
#
_entry.id   19408c0ae6b17a12804cdde617c32af4
#
_cell.length_a   1.000
_cell.length_b   1.000
_cell.length_c   1.000
_cell.angle_alpha   90.00
_cell.angle_beta   90.00
_cell.angle_gamma   90.00
#
_symmetry.space_group_name_H-M   'P 1'
#
loop_
_entity.id
_entity.type
_entity.pdbx_description
1 polymer ?
#
loop_
_entity_poly.entity_id
_entity_poly.type
_entity_poly.pdbx_seq_one_letter_code
_entity_poly.pdbx_strand_id
1 'polypeptide(L)'
;MFALADINSFYASCEKVFRPDLRNEPVIVLSNNDGCVIARSPEAKALGIRMGQPWFQVRQMRLEKKIHVFSSNYALYHSMSQRVMAVLESLSPAVEPYSIDEMFIDLRGINHCISPEVFGHQLREQVKSWTGLTMGVGIAPTKTLAKSAQWATKQWPQFSGVVALTAENRNRTLKLLGLQPVGEVWGVGRRLTEKLNALGINTALQLAQANTAFIRKNFSVILERTVRELNGESCISMEEAPPAKQQIVCSRSFGERITDKDAMHQAVVQYAERAAEKLRGERQYCRQVTTFVRTSPFAVKEPCYSNAAVEKLPLPTQDSRDIIAAACRALNHVWREGYRYMKAGVMLADFTPSGIAQPXXXXXXXXQDSRDIIAAACRALNHVWREGYRYMKAGVMLADFTPSGIAQPGLFDEIQPRKNSEKLMKTLDELNQSGKGKVWFAGRGTAPEWQMKREMLSQCYTTKWRDIPLARLG
;
A
#
# COMPACT_ATOMS: atom_id res chain seq x y z
N MET A 1 -0.23 26.02 -8.30
CA MET A 1 1.01 25.33 -8.69
C MET A 1 1.32 24.26 -7.65
N PHE A 2 1.84 23.11 -8.10
CA PHE A 2 2.15 21.97 -7.23
C PHE A 2 3.59 21.53 -7.40
N ALA A 3 4.23 21.11 -6.32
CA ALA A 3 5.47 20.34 -6.40
C ALA A 3 5.18 18.89 -6.06
N LEU A 4 5.87 17.96 -6.70
CA LEU A 4 5.93 16.55 -6.32
C LEU A 4 7.35 16.23 -5.88
N ALA A 5 7.50 15.87 -4.62
CA ALA A 5 8.74 15.36 -4.04
C ALA A 5 8.71 13.83 -4.05
N ASP A 6 9.75 13.19 -4.59
CA ASP A 6 9.86 11.73 -4.74
C ASP A 6 11.24 11.28 -4.26
N ILE A 7 11.29 10.44 -3.24
CA ILE A 7 12.56 9.99 -2.63
C ILE A 7 13.23 8.96 -3.55
N ASN A 8 14.46 9.21 -3.90
CA ASN A 8 15.23 8.40 -4.85
C ASN A 8 15.48 6.98 -4.30
N SER A 9 15.03 5.95 -5.03
CA SER A 9 15.26 4.53 -4.68
C SER A 9 14.96 4.24 -3.20
N PHE A 10 13.83 4.70 -2.70
CA PHE A 10 13.50 4.92 -1.29
C PHE A 10 13.98 3.80 -0.36
N TYR A 11 13.49 2.56 -0.52
CA TYR A 11 13.83 1.48 0.43
C TYR A 11 15.34 1.19 0.45
N ALA A 12 15.98 1.16 -0.73
CA ALA A 12 17.43 0.94 -0.81
C ALA A 12 18.20 2.10 -0.16
N SER A 13 17.72 3.33 -0.34
CA SER A 13 18.31 4.51 0.28
C SER A 13 18.16 4.50 1.80
N CYS A 14 17.00 4.05 2.32
CA CYS A 14 16.80 3.90 3.78
C CYS A 14 17.84 2.94 4.39
N GLU A 15 18.12 1.82 3.70
CA GLU A 15 19.13 0.87 4.18
C GLU A 15 20.54 1.51 4.17
N LYS A 16 20.87 2.27 3.12
CA LYS A 16 22.18 2.93 3.00
C LYS A 16 22.43 4.02 4.05
N VAL A 17 21.37 4.72 4.51
CA VAL A 17 21.51 5.77 5.55
C VAL A 17 22.19 5.22 6.81
N PHE A 18 21.87 3.99 7.21
CA PHE A 18 22.39 3.35 8.43
C PHE A 18 23.58 2.42 8.15
N ARG A 19 24.03 2.38 6.89
CA ARG A 19 25.19 1.59 6.43
C ARG A 19 26.03 2.44 5.49
N PRO A 20 26.78 3.42 6.05
CA PRO A 20 27.64 4.31 5.23
C PRO A 20 28.67 3.55 4.37
N ASP A 21 29.07 2.38 4.82
CA ASP A 21 29.95 1.48 4.06
C ASP A 21 29.32 1.04 2.72
N LEU A 22 27.98 1.10 2.60
CA LEU A 22 27.27 0.70 1.38
C LEU A 22 26.94 1.91 0.47
N ARG A 23 27.47 3.12 0.77
CA ARG A 23 27.11 4.34 0.04
C ARG A 23 27.20 4.17 -1.48
N ASN A 24 28.28 3.56 -1.98
CA ASN A 24 28.52 3.37 -3.40
C ASN A 24 28.39 1.92 -3.87
N GLU A 25 27.79 1.05 -3.01
CA GLU A 25 27.63 -0.36 -3.29
C GLU A 25 26.23 -0.65 -3.86
N PRO A 26 26.11 -1.71 -4.70
CA PRO A 26 24.77 -2.11 -5.19
C PRO A 26 23.92 -2.71 -4.07
N VAL A 27 22.79 -2.08 -3.80
CA VAL A 27 21.83 -2.49 -2.75
C VAL A 27 20.49 -2.78 -3.40
N ILE A 28 19.89 -3.92 -3.03
CA ILE A 28 18.52 -4.27 -3.41
C ILE A 28 17.70 -4.62 -2.17
N VAL A 29 16.39 -4.37 -2.27
CA VAL A 29 15.43 -4.78 -1.23
C VAL A 29 14.42 -5.73 -1.87
N LEU A 30 14.13 -6.81 -1.16
CA LEU A 30 13.24 -7.86 -1.63
C LEU A 30 11.81 -7.69 -1.08
N SER A 31 10.85 -8.18 -1.83
CA SER A 31 9.44 -8.21 -1.45
C SER A 31 9.18 -9.22 -0.33
N ASN A 32 7.94 -9.29 0.14
CA ASN A 32 7.50 -10.31 1.10
C ASN A 32 7.97 -11.72 0.66
N ASN A 33 8.42 -12.52 1.63
CA ASN A 33 9.00 -13.86 1.45
C ASN A 33 10.29 -13.85 0.60
N ASP A 34 10.96 -12.71 0.56
CA ASP A 34 12.19 -12.53 -0.23
C ASP A 34 12.03 -13.00 -1.68
N GLY A 35 10.84 -12.75 -2.25
CA GLY A 35 10.45 -13.31 -3.55
C GLY A 35 11.05 -12.61 -4.76
N CYS A 36 11.03 -11.28 -4.79
CA CYS A 36 11.50 -10.51 -5.95
C CYS A 36 11.98 -9.12 -5.52
N VAL A 37 12.73 -8.49 -6.39
CA VAL A 37 13.32 -7.16 -6.16
C VAL A 37 12.23 -6.08 -6.22
N ILE A 38 12.09 -5.28 -5.16
CA ILE A 38 11.12 -4.16 -5.10
C ILE A 38 11.78 -2.80 -4.92
N ALA A 39 13.08 -2.76 -4.67
CA ALA A 39 13.85 -1.50 -4.70
C ALA A 39 15.29 -1.80 -5.08
N ARG A 40 15.91 -0.85 -5.76
CA ARG A 40 17.28 -0.97 -6.29
C ARG A 40 17.99 0.37 -6.18
N SER A 41 19.21 0.35 -5.66
CA SER A 41 20.07 1.54 -5.70
C SER A 41 20.51 1.84 -7.16
N PRO A 42 21.01 3.04 -7.45
CA PRO A 42 21.54 3.34 -8.79
C PRO A 42 22.60 2.35 -9.26
N GLU A 43 23.48 1.92 -8.37
CA GLU A 43 24.53 0.95 -8.67
C GLU A 43 23.93 -0.41 -9.06
N ALA A 44 22.86 -0.84 -8.36
CA ALA A 44 22.17 -2.09 -8.69
C ALA A 44 21.41 -1.97 -10.02
N LYS A 45 20.87 -0.79 -10.35
CA LYS A 45 20.25 -0.52 -11.67
C LYS A 45 21.29 -0.63 -12.79
N ALA A 46 22.49 -0.09 -12.56
CA ALA A 46 23.60 -0.14 -13.53
C ALA A 46 24.07 -1.57 -13.82
N LEU A 47 23.88 -2.49 -12.86
CA LEU A 47 24.16 -3.94 -13.07
C LEU A 47 23.04 -4.66 -13.86
N GLY A 48 22.01 -3.93 -14.31
CA GLY A 48 20.92 -4.51 -15.10
C GLY A 48 19.84 -5.20 -14.28
N ILE A 49 19.86 -5.08 -12.96
CA ILE A 49 18.84 -5.68 -12.10
C ILE A 49 17.49 -4.95 -12.33
N ARG A 50 16.43 -5.74 -12.64
CA ARG A 50 15.11 -5.17 -12.99
C ARG A 50 14.14 -5.19 -11.80
N MET A 51 13.21 -4.23 -11.80
CA MET A 51 12.10 -4.23 -10.84
C MET A 51 11.24 -5.48 -11.06
N GLY A 52 10.88 -6.16 -9.97
CA GLY A 52 10.09 -7.39 -10.03
C GLY A 52 10.91 -8.62 -10.38
N GLN A 53 12.21 -8.49 -10.63
CA GLN A 53 13.07 -9.64 -10.97
C GLN A 53 13.07 -10.64 -9.81
N PRO A 54 12.81 -11.94 -10.05
CA PRO A 54 12.81 -12.94 -8.99
C PRO A 54 14.18 -13.06 -8.31
N TRP A 55 14.17 -13.20 -6.97
CA TRP A 55 15.39 -13.28 -6.18
C TRP A 55 16.30 -14.45 -6.62
N PHE A 56 15.73 -15.61 -6.98
CA PHE A 56 16.54 -16.75 -7.37
C PHE A 56 17.42 -16.46 -8.61
N GLN A 57 17.02 -15.53 -9.47
CA GLN A 57 17.81 -15.10 -10.63
C GLN A 57 18.95 -14.15 -10.23
N VAL A 58 18.69 -13.26 -9.27
CA VAL A 58 19.68 -12.28 -8.81
C VAL A 58 20.69 -12.93 -7.86
N ARG A 59 20.25 -13.92 -7.10
CA ARG A 59 21.07 -14.64 -6.12
C ARG A 59 22.36 -15.20 -6.73
N GLN A 60 22.30 -15.65 -7.97
CA GLN A 60 23.46 -16.18 -8.69
C GLN A 60 24.55 -15.12 -8.91
N MET A 61 24.13 -13.86 -9.11
CA MET A 61 25.03 -12.73 -9.36
C MET A 61 25.58 -12.09 -8.07
N ARG A 62 25.00 -12.44 -6.91
CA ARG A 62 25.23 -11.73 -5.64
C ARG A 62 26.71 -11.66 -5.24
N LEU A 63 27.39 -12.78 -5.28
CA LEU A 63 28.80 -12.86 -4.83
C LEU A 63 29.73 -12.17 -5.82
N GLU A 64 29.56 -12.44 -7.12
CA GLU A 64 30.40 -11.87 -8.18
C GLU A 64 30.31 -10.35 -8.26
N LYS A 65 29.09 -9.81 -8.08
CA LYS A 65 28.81 -8.38 -8.22
C LYS A 65 28.71 -7.65 -6.89
N LYS A 66 29.04 -8.31 -5.77
CA LYS A 66 28.99 -7.75 -4.39
C LYS A 66 27.65 -7.08 -4.07
N ILE A 67 26.53 -7.71 -4.46
CA ILE A 67 25.19 -7.13 -4.25
C ILE A 67 24.77 -7.32 -2.80
N HIS A 68 24.44 -6.23 -2.12
CA HIS A 68 23.91 -6.22 -0.75
C HIS A 68 22.40 -6.33 -0.80
N VAL A 69 21.86 -7.27 -0.04
CA VAL A 69 20.45 -7.67 -0.15
C VAL A 69 19.77 -7.54 1.22
N PHE A 70 18.61 -6.91 1.23
CA PHE A 70 17.81 -6.74 2.44
C PHE A 70 16.39 -7.24 2.20
N SER A 71 15.80 -7.87 3.21
CA SER A 71 14.35 -8.13 3.26
C SER A 71 13.63 -6.81 3.58
N SER A 72 12.36 -6.70 3.16
CA SER A 72 11.55 -5.49 3.41
C SER A 72 11.43 -5.18 4.89
N ASN A 73 11.96 -4.04 5.34
CA ASN A 73 11.85 -3.51 6.71
C ASN A 73 10.85 -2.35 6.73
N TYR A 74 9.55 -2.68 6.64
CA TYR A 74 8.50 -1.65 6.54
C TYR A 74 8.44 -0.72 7.77
N ALA A 75 8.86 -1.19 8.94
CA ALA A 75 8.92 -0.34 10.15
C ALA A 75 9.95 0.79 9.95
N LEU A 76 11.13 0.45 9.44
CA LEU A 76 12.18 1.43 9.12
C LEU A 76 11.70 2.39 8.02
N TYR A 77 11.15 1.85 6.92
CA TYR A 77 10.74 2.70 5.78
C TYR A 77 9.60 3.64 6.17
N HIS A 78 8.65 3.17 6.96
CA HIS A 78 7.56 4.02 7.46
C HIS A 78 8.09 5.15 8.35
N SER A 79 9.01 4.85 9.26
CA SER A 79 9.63 5.84 10.15
C SER A 79 10.40 6.90 9.34
N MET A 80 11.18 6.47 8.34
CA MET A 80 11.93 7.40 7.48
C MET A 80 11.00 8.26 6.62
N SER A 81 9.92 7.68 6.10
CA SER A 81 8.89 8.42 5.35
C SER A 81 8.28 9.53 6.21
N GLN A 82 7.89 9.20 7.46
CA GLN A 82 7.32 10.18 8.39
C GLN A 82 8.31 11.33 8.69
N ARG A 83 9.61 11.03 8.80
CA ARG A 83 10.63 12.07 9.02
C ARG A 83 10.73 13.01 7.81
N VAL A 84 10.72 12.46 6.58
CA VAL A 84 10.74 13.30 5.37
C VAL A 84 9.49 14.18 5.31
N MET A 85 8.31 13.60 5.61
CA MET A 85 7.05 14.36 5.63
C MET A 85 7.11 15.52 6.62
N ALA A 86 7.61 15.29 7.84
CA ALA A 86 7.75 16.34 8.85
C ALA A 86 8.67 17.47 8.38
N VAL A 87 9.76 17.12 7.67
CA VAL A 87 10.66 18.15 7.08
C VAL A 87 9.90 18.96 6.03
N LEU A 88 9.19 18.30 5.11
CA LEU A 88 8.45 19.01 4.05
C LEU A 88 7.31 19.86 4.61
N GLU A 89 6.61 19.37 5.65
CA GLU A 89 5.56 20.13 6.35
C GLU A 89 6.13 21.39 7.03
N SER A 90 7.36 21.33 7.53
CA SER A 90 7.99 22.50 8.16
C SER A 90 8.36 23.60 7.16
N LEU A 91 8.44 23.26 5.87
CA LEU A 91 8.84 24.18 4.80
C LEU A 91 7.68 24.63 3.91
N SER A 92 6.50 24.06 4.10
CA SER A 92 5.39 24.23 3.15
C SER A 92 4.05 24.30 3.89
N PRO A 93 3.14 25.18 3.46
CA PRO A 93 1.85 25.33 4.16
C PRO A 93 0.92 24.12 4.00
N ALA A 94 1.07 23.34 2.94
CA ALA A 94 0.21 22.18 2.70
C ALA A 94 0.96 21.07 1.96
N VAL A 95 0.99 19.89 2.57
CA VAL A 95 1.61 18.67 2.02
C VAL A 95 0.58 17.55 2.00
N GLU A 96 0.48 16.85 0.88
CA GLU A 96 -0.40 15.69 0.69
C GLU A 96 0.45 14.45 0.47
N PRO A 97 0.49 13.50 1.42
CA PRO A 97 1.15 12.21 1.19
C PRO A 97 0.44 11.43 0.09
N TYR A 98 1.14 11.18 -1.01
CA TYR A 98 0.60 10.39 -2.13
C TYR A 98 0.99 8.91 -1.98
N SER A 99 2.22 8.66 -1.53
CA SER A 99 2.69 7.30 -1.24
C SER A 99 3.68 7.35 -0.06
N ILE A 100 4.35 6.23 0.21
CA ILE A 100 5.36 6.17 1.27
C ILE A 100 6.62 6.99 0.91
N ASP A 101 6.81 7.27 -0.37
CA ASP A 101 8.01 7.96 -0.89
C ASP A 101 7.70 9.17 -1.76
N GLU A 102 6.41 9.51 -1.95
CA GLU A 102 5.99 10.65 -2.78
C GLU A 102 5.01 11.55 -2.03
N MET A 103 5.24 12.87 -2.11
CA MET A 103 4.39 13.88 -1.48
C MET A 103 4.11 15.02 -2.45
N PHE A 104 2.83 15.41 -2.58
CA PHE A 104 2.47 16.64 -3.26
C PHE A 104 2.54 17.80 -2.27
N ILE A 105 2.99 18.95 -2.76
CA ILE A 105 3.14 20.19 -2.00
C ILE A 105 2.40 21.28 -2.75
N ASP A 106 1.57 22.05 -2.06
CA ASP A 106 0.88 23.19 -2.64
C ASP A 106 1.79 24.42 -2.54
N LEU A 107 2.08 25.02 -3.69
CA LEU A 107 2.96 26.19 -3.77
C LEU A 107 2.19 27.51 -3.90
N ARG A 108 0.86 27.50 -3.70
CA ARG A 108 0.08 28.74 -3.74
C ARG A 108 0.54 29.67 -2.61
N GLY A 109 0.90 30.90 -2.98
CA GLY A 109 1.44 31.89 -2.04
C GLY A 109 2.96 31.89 -1.93
N ILE A 110 3.64 30.79 -2.20
CA ILE A 110 5.12 30.68 -2.10
C ILE A 110 5.77 31.21 -3.37
N ASN A 111 5.21 30.90 -4.53
CA ASN A 111 5.77 31.23 -5.85
C ASN A 111 5.91 32.73 -6.14
N HIS A 112 5.33 33.58 -5.31
CA HIS A 112 5.51 35.04 -5.41
C HIS A 112 6.74 35.53 -4.65
N CYS A 113 7.28 34.72 -3.74
CA CYS A 113 8.41 35.09 -2.88
C CYS A 113 9.73 34.49 -3.33
N ILE A 114 9.69 33.34 -4.00
CA ILE A 114 10.89 32.60 -4.39
C ILE A 114 10.61 31.84 -5.71
N SER A 115 11.62 31.71 -6.57
CA SER A 115 11.43 30.97 -7.81
C SER A 115 11.18 29.47 -7.52
N PRO A 116 10.34 28.80 -8.32
CA PRO A 116 10.07 27.38 -8.11
C PRO A 116 11.30 26.49 -8.09
N GLU A 117 12.27 26.72 -8.97
CA GLU A 117 13.51 25.94 -9.00
C GLU A 117 14.31 26.11 -7.70
N VAL A 118 14.47 27.34 -7.21
CA VAL A 118 15.22 27.63 -5.97
C VAL A 118 14.52 26.92 -4.80
N PHE A 119 13.18 27.01 -4.72
CA PHE A 119 12.41 26.33 -3.67
C PHE A 119 12.60 24.80 -3.76
N GLY A 120 12.56 24.25 -4.96
CA GLY A 120 12.80 22.81 -5.16
C GLY A 120 14.17 22.36 -4.66
N HIS A 121 15.20 23.16 -4.89
CA HIS A 121 16.55 22.89 -4.37
C HIS A 121 16.60 23.00 -2.84
N GLN A 122 15.94 24.01 -2.25
CA GLN A 122 15.86 24.15 -0.79
C GLN A 122 15.21 22.91 -0.16
N LEU A 123 14.10 22.42 -0.70
CA LEU A 123 13.43 21.20 -0.22
C LEU A 123 14.39 20.01 -0.25
N ARG A 124 15.12 19.85 -1.36
CA ARG A 124 16.08 18.74 -1.55
C ARG A 124 17.21 18.78 -0.52
N GLU A 125 17.83 19.95 -0.35
CA GLU A 125 18.97 20.11 0.55
C GLU A 125 18.55 19.92 2.02
N GLN A 126 17.38 20.43 2.40
CA GLN A 126 16.88 20.28 3.76
C GLN A 126 16.58 18.81 4.09
N VAL A 127 15.89 18.11 3.19
CA VAL A 127 15.58 16.68 3.37
C VAL A 127 16.90 15.88 3.44
N LYS A 128 17.83 16.13 2.55
CA LYS A 128 19.13 15.46 2.53
C LYS A 128 19.91 15.70 3.83
N SER A 129 19.96 16.94 4.29
CA SER A 129 20.70 17.34 5.50
C SER A 129 20.11 16.66 6.75
N TRP A 130 18.78 16.61 6.87
CA TRP A 130 18.13 16.13 8.10
C TRP A 130 17.85 14.63 8.12
N THR A 131 17.75 13.98 6.95
CA THR A 131 17.37 12.55 6.88
C THR A 131 18.42 11.67 6.20
N GLY A 132 19.39 12.27 5.49
CA GLY A 132 20.35 11.52 4.67
C GLY A 132 19.77 11.04 3.35
N LEU A 133 18.47 11.27 3.08
CA LEU A 133 17.80 10.80 1.86
C LEU A 133 17.82 11.88 0.77
N THR A 134 17.99 11.45 -0.49
CA THR A 134 17.90 12.34 -1.64
C THR A 134 16.54 12.18 -2.33
N MET A 135 16.09 13.24 -3.01
CA MET A 135 14.82 13.18 -3.73
C MET A 135 14.87 13.98 -5.04
N GLY A 136 13.95 13.69 -5.95
CA GLY A 136 13.69 14.51 -7.12
C GLY A 136 12.44 15.37 -6.88
N VAL A 137 12.44 16.60 -7.40
CA VAL A 137 11.30 17.52 -7.26
C VAL A 137 10.85 18.00 -8.63
N GLY A 138 9.57 17.70 -8.97
CA GLY A 138 8.93 18.21 -10.17
C GLY A 138 7.89 19.26 -9.81
N ILE A 139 7.95 20.43 -10.42
CA ILE A 139 7.07 21.57 -10.11
C ILE A 139 6.29 21.97 -11.37
N ALA A 140 4.97 22.16 -11.26
CA ALA A 140 4.12 22.47 -12.41
C ALA A 140 2.76 23.02 -11.98
N PRO A 141 1.99 23.61 -12.94
CA PRO A 141 0.64 24.12 -12.64
C PRO A 141 -0.35 23.05 -12.19
N THR A 142 -0.17 21.78 -12.61
CA THR A 142 -1.08 20.68 -12.30
C THR A 142 -0.31 19.49 -11.71
N LYS A 143 -1.01 18.61 -10.98
CA LYS A 143 -0.40 17.41 -10.41
C LYS A 143 0.17 16.47 -11.49
N THR A 144 -0.53 16.31 -12.62
CA THR A 144 -0.06 15.46 -13.72
C THR A 144 1.22 16.03 -14.35
N LEU A 145 1.29 17.33 -14.57
CA LEU A 145 2.51 17.97 -15.07
C LEU A 145 3.64 17.92 -14.04
N ALA A 146 3.33 18.02 -12.73
CA ALA A 146 4.34 17.87 -11.68
C ALA A 146 4.94 16.46 -11.68
N LYS A 147 4.10 15.44 -11.93
CA LYS A 147 4.57 14.06 -12.13
C LYS A 147 5.48 13.94 -13.36
N SER A 148 5.13 14.59 -14.49
CA SER A 148 5.96 14.60 -15.69
C SER A 148 7.28 15.32 -15.46
N ALA A 149 7.25 16.45 -14.74
CA ALA A 149 8.47 17.18 -14.35
C ALA A 149 9.37 16.31 -13.46
N GLN A 150 8.78 15.61 -12.48
CA GLN A 150 9.53 14.71 -11.60
C GLN A 150 10.13 13.53 -12.38
N TRP A 151 9.37 12.93 -13.31
CA TRP A 151 9.90 11.90 -14.23
C TRP A 151 11.17 12.40 -14.94
N ALA A 152 11.16 13.64 -15.42
CA ALA A 152 12.30 14.24 -16.10
C ALA A 152 13.56 14.34 -15.22
N THR A 153 13.39 14.54 -13.90
CA THR A 153 14.55 14.58 -12.98
C THR A 153 15.31 13.26 -12.95
N LYS A 154 14.63 12.15 -13.24
CA LYS A 154 15.23 10.80 -13.26
C LYS A 154 15.89 10.49 -14.61
N GLN A 155 15.46 11.18 -15.69
CA GLN A 155 15.98 10.94 -17.04
C GLN A 155 17.24 11.73 -17.32
N TRP A 156 17.33 12.96 -16.80
CA TRP A 156 18.39 13.89 -17.20
C TRP A 156 19.10 14.48 -15.97
N PRO A 157 20.33 13.99 -15.66
CA PRO A 157 21.13 14.45 -14.50
C PRO A 157 21.42 15.95 -14.50
N GLN A 158 21.47 16.60 -15.68
CA GLN A 158 21.73 18.05 -15.79
C GLN A 158 20.70 18.92 -15.07
N PHE A 159 19.52 18.38 -14.75
CA PHE A 159 18.52 19.12 -13.96
C PHE A 159 18.85 19.13 -12.45
N SER A 160 19.89 18.43 -12.03
CA SER A 160 20.28 18.36 -10.62
C SER A 160 19.12 17.99 -9.69
N GLY A 161 18.17 17.20 -10.22
CA GLY A 161 17.05 16.68 -9.45
C GLY A 161 15.87 17.65 -9.27
N VAL A 162 15.85 18.79 -9.95
CA VAL A 162 14.71 19.74 -9.91
C VAL A 162 14.31 20.14 -11.32
N VAL A 163 13.02 20.02 -11.62
CA VAL A 163 12.45 20.51 -12.90
C VAL A 163 11.19 21.32 -12.59
N ALA A 164 11.16 22.57 -13.04
CA ALA A 164 9.96 23.40 -12.96
C ALA A 164 9.41 23.66 -14.38
N LEU A 165 8.13 23.44 -14.55
CA LEU A 165 7.35 23.72 -15.75
C LEU A 165 6.41 24.88 -15.41
N THR A 166 6.76 26.08 -15.89
CA THR A 166 5.98 27.29 -15.59
C THR A 166 5.28 27.80 -16.84
N ALA A 167 4.29 28.67 -16.65
CA ALA A 167 3.57 29.29 -17.76
C ALA A 167 4.52 30.10 -18.67
N GLU A 168 5.54 30.73 -18.09
CA GLU A 168 6.51 31.53 -18.82
C GLU A 168 7.40 30.67 -19.72
N ASN A 169 7.53 29.39 -19.43
CA ASN A 169 8.41 28.49 -20.21
C ASN A 169 7.63 27.35 -20.85
N ARG A 170 6.57 27.70 -21.59
CA ARG A 170 5.71 26.72 -22.26
C ARG A 170 6.48 25.83 -23.24
N ASN A 171 7.47 26.37 -23.92
CA ASN A 171 8.30 25.58 -24.86
C ASN A 171 9.04 24.44 -24.15
N ARG A 172 9.49 24.66 -22.92
CA ARG A 172 10.13 23.60 -22.08
C ARG A 172 9.13 22.49 -21.80
N THR A 173 7.89 22.86 -21.46
CA THR A 173 6.82 21.90 -21.21
C THR A 173 6.53 21.06 -22.44
N LEU A 174 6.34 21.70 -23.60
CA LEU A 174 6.04 21.00 -24.86
C LEU A 174 7.19 20.05 -25.25
N LYS A 175 8.43 20.51 -25.11
CA LYS A 175 9.61 19.69 -25.40
C LYS A 175 9.68 18.46 -24.48
N LEU A 176 9.44 18.64 -23.18
CA LEU A 176 9.45 17.54 -22.20
C LEU A 176 8.36 16.52 -22.54
N LEU A 177 7.11 16.98 -22.77
CA LEU A 177 6.00 16.09 -23.11
C LEU A 177 6.22 15.35 -24.43
N GLY A 178 6.93 15.98 -25.39
CA GLY A 178 7.30 15.33 -26.65
C GLY A 178 8.31 14.19 -26.48
N LEU A 179 9.14 14.27 -25.44
CA LEU A 179 10.14 13.25 -25.11
C LEU A 179 9.61 12.16 -24.18
N GLN A 180 8.51 12.43 -23.46
CA GLN A 180 7.94 11.50 -22.48
C GLN A 180 7.04 10.47 -23.19
N PRO A 181 7.35 9.15 -23.11
CA PRO A 181 6.45 8.13 -23.65
C PRO A 181 5.07 8.20 -22.97
N VAL A 182 4.02 7.94 -23.73
CA VAL A 182 2.64 8.02 -23.20
C VAL A 182 2.41 7.07 -22.02
N GLY A 183 3.10 5.91 -21.99
CA GLY A 183 3.01 4.96 -20.89
C GLY A 183 3.67 5.43 -19.59
N GLU A 184 4.45 6.53 -19.65
CA GLU A 184 5.06 7.15 -18.47
C GLU A 184 4.21 8.31 -17.91
N VAL A 185 3.06 8.59 -18.54
CA VAL A 185 2.12 9.59 -18.03
C VAL A 185 1.34 9.01 -16.85
N TRP A 186 1.24 9.78 -15.76
CA TRP A 186 0.52 9.38 -14.55
C TRP A 186 -0.93 8.99 -14.89
N GLY A 187 -1.32 7.79 -14.48
CA GLY A 187 -2.64 7.23 -14.76
C GLY A 187 -2.74 6.42 -16.05
N VAL A 188 -1.69 6.40 -16.87
CA VAL A 188 -1.67 5.61 -18.13
C VAL A 188 -0.95 4.28 -17.84
N GLY A 189 -1.70 3.23 -17.54
CA GLY A 189 -1.16 1.89 -17.33
C GLY A 189 -0.97 1.13 -18.64
N ARG A 190 -0.35 -0.05 -18.56
CA ARG A 190 0.04 -0.87 -19.71
C ARG A 190 -1.07 -1.04 -20.77
N ARG A 191 -2.31 -1.40 -20.34
CA ARG A 191 -3.43 -1.61 -21.28
C ARG A 191 -3.83 -0.33 -22.02
N LEU A 192 -3.78 0.82 -21.31
CA LEU A 192 -4.04 2.12 -21.94
C LEU A 192 -2.92 2.49 -22.92
N THR A 193 -1.67 2.23 -22.54
CA THR A 193 -0.51 2.46 -23.42
C THR A 193 -0.67 1.71 -24.73
N GLU A 194 -1.01 0.42 -24.68
CA GLU A 194 -1.21 -0.42 -25.86
C GLU A 194 -2.31 0.16 -26.78
N LYS A 195 -3.45 0.58 -26.19
CA LYS A 195 -4.56 1.17 -26.94
C LYS A 195 -4.20 2.54 -27.54
N LEU A 196 -3.51 3.40 -26.78
CA LEU A 196 -3.10 4.72 -27.25
C LEU A 196 -2.07 4.61 -28.39
N ASN A 197 -1.09 3.72 -28.24
CA ASN A 197 -0.09 3.46 -29.28
C ASN A 197 -0.74 2.97 -30.58
N ALA A 198 -1.76 2.11 -30.48
CA ALA A 198 -2.51 1.62 -31.63
C ALA A 198 -3.25 2.75 -32.38
N LEU A 199 -3.50 3.89 -31.71
CA LEU A 199 -4.11 5.08 -32.32
C LEU A 199 -3.06 6.14 -32.74
N GLY A 200 -1.77 5.79 -32.66
CA GLY A 200 -0.68 6.70 -33.02
C GLY A 200 -0.30 7.69 -31.91
N ILE A 201 -0.88 7.54 -30.70
CA ILE A 201 -0.58 8.40 -29.55
C ILE A 201 0.54 7.74 -28.74
N ASN A 202 1.78 8.13 -29.02
CA ASN A 202 2.99 7.50 -28.44
C ASN A 202 3.67 8.35 -27.38
N THR A 203 3.39 9.65 -27.34
CA THR A 203 4.04 10.59 -26.39
C THR A 203 2.97 11.31 -25.55
N ALA A 204 3.42 11.87 -24.42
CA ALA A 204 2.58 12.71 -23.56
C ALA A 204 2.07 13.94 -24.33
N LEU A 205 2.87 14.50 -25.24
CA LEU A 205 2.48 15.65 -26.06
C LEU A 205 1.32 15.28 -26.98
N GLN A 206 1.43 14.14 -27.67
CA GLN A 206 0.35 13.68 -28.55
C GLN A 206 -0.94 13.43 -27.76
N LEU A 207 -0.82 12.90 -26.53
CA LEU A 207 -1.99 12.73 -25.64
C LEU A 207 -2.56 14.09 -25.23
N ALA A 208 -1.72 15.06 -24.89
CA ALA A 208 -2.16 16.43 -24.54
C ALA A 208 -2.91 17.11 -25.68
N GLN A 209 -2.51 16.82 -26.93
CA GLN A 209 -3.12 17.39 -28.16
C GLN A 209 -4.36 16.61 -28.62
N ALA A 210 -4.67 15.47 -28.00
CA ALA A 210 -5.81 14.65 -28.40
C ALA A 210 -7.14 15.35 -28.10
N ASN A 211 -8.13 15.16 -28.96
CA ASN A 211 -9.47 15.72 -28.77
C ASN A 211 -10.10 15.15 -27.50
N THR A 212 -10.49 16.03 -26.57
CA THR A 212 -11.03 15.64 -25.26
C THR A 212 -12.34 14.85 -25.37
N ALA A 213 -13.23 15.23 -26.32
CA ALA A 213 -14.49 14.52 -26.52
C ALA A 213 -14.24 13.10 -27.05
N PHE A 214 -13.27 12.94 -27.95
CA PHE A 214 -12.86 11.62 -28.46
C PHE A 214 -12.29 10.75 -27.32
N ILE A 215 -11.41 11.32 -26.47
CA ILE A 215 -10.81 10.60 -25.34
C ILE A 215 -11.89 10.19 -24.32
N ARG A 216 -12.82 11.09 -24.00
CA ARG A 216 -13.91 10.80 -23.06
C ARG A 216 -14.80 9.66 -23.57
N LYS A 217 -15.17 9.70 -24.87
CA LYS A 217 -16.07 8.71 -25.50
C LYS A 217 -15.42 7.32 -25.60
N ASN A 218 -14.14 7.25 -26.01
CA ASN A 218 -13.49 5.98 -26.32
C ASN A 218 -12.69 5.37 -25.15
N PHE A 219 -12.41 6.14 -24.10
CA PHE A 219 -11.64 5.69 -22.94
C PHE A 219 -12.39 5.97 -21.63
N SER A 220 -12.25 7.18 -21.08
CA SER A 220 -12.89 7.51 -19.80
C SER A 220 -12.80 9.01 -19.50
N VAL A 221 -13.65 9.47 -18.58
CA VAL A 221 -13.58 10.82 -18.03
C VAL A 221 -12.25 11.03 -17.26
N ILE A 222 -11.68 9.96 -16.69
CA ILE A 222 -10.41 10.03 -15.97
C ILE A 222 -9.28 10.39 -16.94
N LEU A 223 -9.21 9.73 -18.10
CA LEU A 223 -8.18 10.02 -19.10
C LEU A 223 -8.40 11.40 -19.74
N GLU A 224 -9.66 11.84 -19.92
CA GLU A 224 -9.97 13.21 -20.35
C GLU A 224 -9.38 14.23 -19.38
N ARG A 225 -9.56 14.03 -18.06
CA ARG A 225 -8.97 14.90 -17.04
C ARG A 225 -7.44 14.92 -17.13
N THR A 226 -6.81 13.76 -17.41
CA THR A 226 -5.37 13.69 -17.63
C THR A 226 -4.96 14.59 -18.82
N VAL A 227 -5.71 14.56 -19.94
CA VAL A 227 -5.45 15.45 -21.09
C VAL A 227 -5.53 16.92 -20.68
N ARG A 228 -6.55 17.32 -19.92
CA ARG A 228 -6.70 18.70 -19.42
C ARG A 228 -5.53 19.10 -18.52
N GLU A 229 -5.15 18.19 -17.59
CA GLU A 229 -4.02 18.42 -16.69
C GLU A 229 -2.70 18.61 -17.44
N LEU A 230 -2.46 17.84 -18.51
CA LEU A 230 -1.28 17.99 -19.37
C LEU A 230 -1.26 19.34 -20.10
N ASN A 231 -2.42 19.96 -20.31
CA ASN A 231 -2.56 21.28 -20.91
C ASN A 231 -2.55 22.41 -19.88
N GLY A 232 -2.36 22.11 -18.58
CA GLY A 232 -2.24 23.10 -17.52
C GLY A 232 -3.54 23.43 -16.82
N GLU A 233 -4.65 22.74 -17.14
CA GLU A 233 -5.94 22.92 -16.46
C GLU A 233 -6.02 21.97 -15.27
N SER A 234 -5.95 22.51 -14.04
CA SER A 234 -5.95 21.71 -12.81
C SER A 234 -7.33 21.09 -12.56
N CYS A 235 -7.41 19.78 -12.67
CA CYS A 235 -8.62 18.97 -12.44
C CYS A 235 -8.52 18.15 -11.14
N ILE A 236 -7.35 18.10 -10.51
CA ILE A 236 -7.08 17.31 -9.31
C ILE A 236 -6.56 18.27 -8.23
N SER A 237 -7.40 18.50 -7.23
CA SER A 237 -7.06 19.38 -6.08
C SER A 237 -6.18 18.66 -5.07
N MET A 238 -5.64 19.41 -4.10
CA MET A 238 -5.01 18.85 -2.91
C MET A 238 -6.07 18.21 -2.01
N GLU A 239 -5.78 17.04 -1.47
CA GLU A 239 -6.59 16.41 -0.45
C GLU A 239 -6.14 16.94 0.93
N GLU A 240 -6.97 17.75 1.56
CA GLU A 240 -6.67 18.30 2.90
C GLU A 240 -6.69 17.21 3.97
N ALA A 241 -7.50 16.18 3.76
CA ALA A 241 -7.56 15.00 4.61
C ALA A 241 -7.80 13.75 3.74
N PRO A 242 -7.13 12.63 4.02
CA PRO A 242 -7.39 11.42 3.27
C PRO A 242 -8.86 11.02 3.37
N PRO A 243 -9.50 10.64 2.25
CA PRO A 243 -10.90 10.18 2.33
C PRO A 243 -11.01 8.91 3.17
N ALA A 244 -12.15 8.73 3.82
CA ALA A 244 -12.42 7.52 4.61
C ALA A 244 -12.21 6.27 3.73
N LYS A 245 -11.53 5.28 4.27
CA LYS A 245 -11.27 4.03 3.54
C LYS A 245 -12.57 3.34 3.18
N GLN A 246 -12.67 2.91 1.93
CA GLN A 246 -13.83 2.17 1.43
C GLN A 246 -13.62 0.67 1.51
N GLN A 247 -12.40 0.22 1.70
CA GLN A 247 -12.02 -1.19 1.81
C GLN A 247 -10.77 -1.35 2.67
N ILE A 248 -10.71 -2.43 3.43
CA ILE A 248 -9.50 -2.85 4.17
C ILE A 248 -9.16 -4.26 3.72
N VAL A 249 -7.94 -4.48 3.24
CA VAL A 249 -7.45 -5.79 2.79
C VAL A 249 -6.27 -6.21 3.66
N CYS A 250 -6.35 -7.42 4.21
CA CYS A 250 -5.22 -8.08 4.85
C CYS A 250 -4.94 -9.39 4.11
N SER A 251 -3.79 -9.49 3.49
CA SER A 251 -3.40 -10.67 2.71
C SER A 251 -1.89 -10.88 2.74
N ARG A 252 -1.48 -12.11 2.59
CA ARG A 252 -0.04 -12.45 2.50
C ARG A 252 0.17 -13.58 1.50
N SER A 253 1.32 -13.55 0.84
CA SER A 253 1.87 -14.73 0.17
C SER A 253 2.56 -15.57 1.25
N PHE A 254 2.37 -16.88 1.20
CA PHE A 254 2.94 -17.80 2.17
C PHE A 254 4.42 -18.05 1.87
N GLY A 255 5.24 -18.20 2.90
CA GLY A 255 6.63 -18.60 2.77
C GLY A 255 6.76 -20.00 2.22
N GLU A 256 5.84 -20.87 2.62
CA GLU A 256 5.65 -22.22 2.08
C GLU A 256 4.20 -22.36 1.66
N ARG A 257 3.96 -23.16 0.64
CA ARG A 257 2.60 -23.35 0.10
C ARG A 257 1.75 -24.17 1.07
N ILE A 258 0.56 -23.71 1.34
CA ILE A 258 -0.37 -24.38 2.24
C ILE A 258 -1.19 -25.41 1.47
N THR A 259 -1.20 -26.64 1.97
CA THR A 259 -2.04 -27.76 1.50
C THR A 259 -2.98 -28.27 2.58
N ASP A 260 -2.72 -27.90 3.82
CA ASP A 260 -3.51 -28.32 4.99
C ASP A 260 -4.57 -27.27 5.34
N LYS A 261 -5.82 -27.76 5.60
CA LYS A 261 -6.98 -26.93 5.88
C LYS A 261 -6.85 -26.16 7.20
N ASP A 262 -6.30 -26.78 8.23
CA ASP A 262 -6.15 -26.15 9.54
C ASP A 262 -5.11 -25.01 9.50
N ALA A 263 -4.02 -25.20 8.77
CA ALA A 263 -3.02 -24.14 8.54
C ALA A 263 -3.64 -22.96 7.78
N MET A 264 -4.48 -23.22 6.77
CA MET A 264 -5.21 -22.16 6.05
C MET A 264 -6.19 -21.43 6.98
N HIS A 265 -6.88 -22.17 7.83
CA HIS A 265 -7.80 -21.62 8.81
C HIS A 265 -7.07 -20.63 9.75
N GLN A 266 -5.93 -21.06 10.31
CA GLN A 266 -5.11 -20.20 11.18
C GLN A 266 -4.69 -18.91 10.47
N ALA A 267 -4.29 -19.01 9.20
CA ALA A 267 -3.89 -17.85 8.40
C ALA A 267 -5.07 -16.88 8.20
N VAL A 268 -6.25 -17.38 7.87
CA VAL A 268 -7.46 -16.57 7.67
C VAL A 268 -7.88 -15.90 8.98
N VAL A 269 -7.83 -16.62 10.10
CA VAL A 269 -8.12 -16.07 11.44
C VAL A 269 -7.17 -14.89 11.72
N GLN A 270 -5.86 -15.06 11.51
CA GLN A 270 -4.88 -14.00 11.72
C GLN A 270 -5.14 -12.76 10.85
N TYR A 271 -5.51 -12.97 9.58
CA TYR A 271 -5.76 -11.84 8.68
C TYR A 271 -7.08 -11.13 9.00
N ALA A 272 -8.10 -11.87 9.42
CA ALA A 272 -9.37 -11.30 9.88
C ALA A 272 -9.19 -10.47 11.16
N GLU A 273 -8.44 -11.00 12.12
CA GLU A 273 -8.06 -10.30 13.36
C GLU A 273 -7.37 -8.97 13.05
N ARG A 274 -6.37 -9.00 12.17
CA ARG A 274 -5.62 -7.79 11.78
C ARG A 274 -6.48 -6.81 10.97
N ALA A 275 -7.39 -7.30 10.15
CA ALA A 275 -8.31 -6.43 9.39
C ALA A 275 -9.30 -5.74 10.35
N ALA A 276 -9.81 -6.45 11.33
CA ALA A 276 -10.71 -5.89 12.36
C ALA A 276 -10.00 -4.82 13.21
N GLU A 277 -8.74 -5.08 13.60
CA GLU A 277 -7.93 -4.10 14.32
C GLU A 277 -7.78 -2.79 13.51
N LYS A 278 -7.47 -2.91 12.21
CA LYS A 278 -7.37 -1.75 11.32
C LYS A 278 -8.71 -1.01 11.19
N LEU A 279 -9.80 -1.76 11.08
CA LEU A 279 -11.16 -1.21 10.97
C LEU A 279 -11.51 -0.35 12.18
N ARG A 280 -11.19 -0.87 13.39
CA ARG A 280 -11.38 -0.12 14.64
C ARG A 280 -10.53 1.16 14.65
N GLY A 281 -9.29 1.08 14.18
CA GLY A 281 -8.42 2.26 14.05
C GLY A 281 -8.98 3.33 13.12
N GLU A 282 -9.75 2.93 12.08
CA GLU A 282 -10.42 3.85 11.16
C GLU A 282 -11.78 4.33 11.71
N ARG A 283 -12.21 3.84 12.86
CA ARG A 283 -13.51 4.15 13.50
C ARG A 283 -14.69 3.85 12.56
N GLN A 284 -14.66 2.66 11.92
CA GLN A 284 -15.68 2.25 10.96
C GLN A 284 -16.21 0.86 11.30
N TYR A 285 -17.41 0.56 10.80
CA TYR A 285 -18.02 -0.78 10.82
C TYR A 285 -18.05 -1.34 9.40
N CYS A 286 -17.99 -2.65 9.25
CA CYS A 286 -18.17 -3.33 7.96
C CYS A 286 -19.42 -4.22 7.97
N ARG A 287 -20.03 -4.39 6.81
CA ARG A 287 -21.15 -5.32 6.59
C ARG A 287 -20.81 -6.42 5.58
N GLN A 288 -19.65 -6.33 4.93
CA GLN A 288 -19.24 -7.30 3.93
C GLN A 288 -17.83 -7.83 4.21
N VAL A 289 -17.69 -9.15 4.26
CA VAL A 289 -16.41 -9.85 4.48
C VAL A 289 -16.16 -10.78 3.30
N THR A 290 -15.03 -10.62 2.62
CA THR A 290 -14.65 -11.47 1.49
C THR A 290 -13.37 -12.23 1.83
N THR A 291 -13.36 -13.54 1.65
CA THR A 291 -12.16 -14.38 1.72
C THR A 291 -11.77 -14.84 0.33
N PHE A 292 -10.49 -14.76 -0.01
CA PHE A 292 -9.98 -15.23 -1.29
C PHE A 292 -8.75 -16.10 -1.09
N VAL A 293 -8.58 -17.08 -1.99
CA VAL A 293 -7.43 -17.98 -2.03
C VAL A 293 -6.88 -18.05 -3.44
N ARG A 294 -5.57 -18.31 -3.59
CA ARG A 294 -4.93 -18.33 -4.90
C ARG A 294 -3.71 -19.24 -4.92
N THR A 295 -3.59 -20.08 -5.96
CA THR A 295 -2.36 -20.82 -6.26
C THR A 295 -1.39 -19.93 -7.05
N SER A 296 -0.20 -20.42 -7.35
CA SER A 296 0.78 -19.67 -8.14
C SER A 296 0.39 -19.65 -9.62
N PRO A 297 0.30 -18.47 -10.25
CA PRO A 297 0.08 -18.42 -11.70
C PRO A 297 1.34 -18.78 -12.51
N PHE A 298 2.49 -18.95 -11.83
CA PHE A 298 3.78 -19.25 -12.47
C PHE A 298 4.22 -20.69 -12.28
N ALA A 299 3.42 -21.53 -11.65
CA ALA A 299 3.74 -22.94 -11.43
C ALA A 299 3.30 -23.74 -12.66
N VAL A 300 4.26 -24.09 -13.53
CA VAL A 300 4.01 -24.68 -14.85
C VAL A 300 3.37 -26.08 -14.77
N LYS A 301 3.63 -26.81 -13.68
CA LYS A 301 3.16 -28.21 -13.52
C LYS A 301 2.07 -28.37 -12.43
N GLU A 302 1.47 -27.27 -12.00
CA GLU A 302 0.45 -27.33 -10.93
C GLU A 302 -0.85 -26.69 -11.41
N PRO A 303 -2.01 -27.24 -11.02
CA PRO A 303 -3.27 -26.66 -11.44
C PRO A 303 -3.45 -25.26 -10.84
N CYS A 304 -3.84 -24.32 -11.69
CA CYS A 304 -4.15 -22.94 -11.27
C CYS A 304 -5.56 -22.88 -10.69
N TYR A 305 -5.68 -22.24 -9.52
CA TYR A 305 -6.96 -21.98 -8.89
C TYR A 305 -6.93 -20.61 -8.21
N SER A 306 -7.96 -19.83 -8.45
CA SER A 306 -8.15 -18.54 -7.79
C SER A 306 -9.64 -18.31 -7.61
N ASN A 307 -10.06 -18.10 -6.38
CA ASN A 307 -11.47 -17.91 -6.08
C ASN A 307 -11.65 -16.98 -4.88
N ALA A 308 -12.84 -16.37 -4.79
CA ALA A 308 -13.21 -15.49 -3.68
C ALA A 308 -14.68 -15.68 -3.36
N ALA A 309 -15.03 -15.65 -2.09
CA ALA A 309 -16.42 -15.70 -1.63
C ALA A 309 -16.71 -14.54 -0.70
N VAL A 310 -17.91 -14.02 -0.78
CA VAL A 310 -18.39 -12.86 -0.02
C VAL A 310 -19.43 -13.31 0.99
N GLU A 311 -19.27 -12.92 2.25
CA GLU A 311 -20.24 -13.09 3.33
C GLU A 311 -20.79 -11.72 3.73
N LYS A 312 -22.09 -11.55 3.68
CA LYS A 312 -22.77 -10.37 4.21
C LYS A 312 -23.14 -10.62 5.67
N LEU A 313 -22.78 -9.66 6.50
CA LEU A 313 -23.12 -9.70 7.93
C LEU A 313 -24.55 -9.19 8.11
N PRO A 314 -25.34 -9.79 8.98
CA PRO A 314 -26.70 -9.30 9.23
C PRO A 314 -26.69 -7.89 9.80
N LEU A 315 -25.70 -7.57 10.63
CA LEU A 315 -25.51 -6.25 11.20
C LEU A 315 -24.08 -5.75 10.89
N PRO A 316 -23.92 -4.43 10.62
CA PRO A 316 -22.57 -3.86 10.51
C PRO A 316 -21.81 -4.05 11.81
N THR A 317 -20.53 -4.43 11.73
CA THR A 317 -19.70 -4.74 12.90
C THR A 317 -18.24 -4.29 12.73
N GLN A 318 -17.57 -4.01 13.83
CA GLN A 318 -16.11 -3.93 13.94
C GLN A 318 -15.58 -5.02 14.86
N ASP A 319 -16.44 -5.94 15.27
CA ASP A 319 -16.10 -7.05 16.15
C ASP A 319 -15.28 -8.10 15.39
N SER A 320 -14.08 -8.37 15.90
CA SER A 320 -13.20 -9.35 15.26
C SER A 320 -13.86 -10.75 15.16
N ARG A 321 -14.69 -11.13 16.11
CA ARG A 321 -15.35 -12.45 16.11
C ARG A 321 -16.31 -12.59 14.94
N ASP A 322 -17.16 -11.58 14.71
CA ASP A 322 -18.12 -11.56 13.61
C ASP A 322 -17.40 -11.58 12.25
N ILE A 323 -16.36 -10.77 12.14
CA ILE A 323 -15.56 -10.65 10.92
C ILE A 323 -14.81 -11.97 10.63
N ILE A 324 -14.20 -12.58 11.63
CA ILE A 324 -13.50 -13.87 11.49
C ILE A 324 -14.51 -14.95 11.10
N ALA A 325 -15.67 -14.98 11.76
CA ALA A 325 -16.73 -15.94 11.46
C ALA A 325 -17.16 -15.87 9.99
N ALA A 326 -17.42 -14.66 9.49
CA ALA A 326 -17.80 -14.45 8.10
C ALA A 326 -16.67 -14.83 7.14
N ALA A 327 -15.42 -14.45 7.46
CA ALA A 327 -14.26 -14.77 6.64
C ALA A 327 -14.10 -16.30 6.45
N CYS A 328 -14.38 -17.08 7.47
CA CYS A 328 -14.22 -18.53 7.38
C CYS A 328 -15.43 -19.21 6.74
N ARG A 329 -16.64 -18.68 6.86
CA ARG A 329 -17.76 -19.15 6.01
C ARG A 329 -17.40 -18.91 4.54
N ALA A 330 -16.90 -17.73 4.20
CA ALA A 330 -16.44 -17.42 2.84
C ALA A 330 -15.30 -18.34 2.38
N LEU A 331 -14.36 -18.66 3.27
CA LEU A 331 -13.27 -19.60 2.95
C LEU A 331 -13.85 -20.98 2.59
N ASN A 332 -14.85 -21.45 3.31
CA ASN A 332 -15.48 -22.73 3.02
C ASN A 332 -16.07 -22.80 1.60
N HIS A 333 -16.53 -21.71 1.03
CA HIS A 333 -17.07 -21.68 -0.34
C HIS A 333 -15.97 -21.71 -1.41
N VAL A 334 -14.76 -21.25 -1.11
CA VAL A 334 -13.67 -21.17 -2.09
C VAL A 334 -12.60 -22.24 -1.90
N TRP A 335 -12.63 -22.99 -0.80
CA TRP A 335 -11.65 -24.05 -0.55
C TRP A 335 -11.87 -25.23 -1.49
N ARG A 336 -10.80 -25.75 -2.05
CA ARG A 336 -10.77 -26.97 -2.85
C ARG A 336 -9.55 -27.81 -2.49
N GLU A 337 -9.77 -29.08 -2.24
CA GLU A 337 -8.69 -30.02 -1.97
C GLU A 337 -7.85 -30.28 -3.23
N GLY A 338 -6.60 -30.70 -3.05
CA GLY A 338 -5.71 -31.04 -4.14
C GLY A 338 -4.91 -29.86 -4.71
N TYR A 339 -5.15 -28.60 -4.26
CA TYR A 339 -4.41 -27.42 -4.75
C TYR A 339 -3.32 -26.98 -3.79
N ARG A 340 -2.22 -26.44 -4.37
CA ARG A 340 -1.09 -25.88 -3.61
C ARG A 340 -1.20 -24.37 -3.59
N TYR A 341 -1.86 -23.82 -2.58
CA TYR A 341 -2.19 -22.41 -2.51
C TYR A 341 -0.98 -21.56 -2.18
N MET A 342 -0.80 -20.50 -2.97
CA MET A 342 0.29 -19.53 -2.86
C MET A 342 -0.13 -18.29 -2.06
N LYS A 343 -1.41 -17.95 -2.11
CA LYS A 343 -1.91 -16.68 -1.55
C LYS A 343 -3.35 -16.81 -1.08
N ALA A 344 -3.65 -16.19 0.05
CA ALA A 344 -5.03 -15.97 0.48
C ALA A 344 -5.17 -14.58 1.09
N GLY A 345 -6.41 -14.10 1.22
CA GLY A 345 -6.67 -12.80 1.79
C GLY A 345 -8.12 -12.60 2.18
N VAL A 346 -8.33 -11.64 3.06
CA VAL A 346 -9.66 -11.16 3.47
C VAL A 346 -9.76 -9.68 3.12
N MET A 347 -10.90 -9.31 2.55
CA MET A 347 -11.23 -7.94 2.20
C MET A 347 -12.54 -7.54 2.89
N LEU A 348 -12.52 -6.37 3.50
CA LEU A 348 -13.70 -5.75 4.11
C LEU A 348 -14.16 -4.59 3.23
N ALA A 349 -15.46 -4.47 3.03
CA ALA A 349 -16.06 -3.40 2.24
C ALA A 349 -17.46 -3.04 2.77
N ASP A 350 -18.10 -2.11 2.09
CA ASP A 350 -19.41 -1.57 2.45
C ASP A 350 -19.31 -0.89 3.83
N PHE A 351 -18.58 0.22 3.84
CA PHE A 351 -18.24 0.95 5.07
C PHE A 351 -19.22 2.10 5.33
N THR A 352 -19.56 2.28 6.60
CA THR A 352 -20.34 3.44 7.07
C THR A 352 -19.48 4.29 8.02
N PRO A 353 -19.46 5.65 7.84
CA PRO A 353 -18.63 6.54 8.67
C PRO A 353 -19.13 6.68 10.10
N SER A 354 -18.25 6.92 11.06
CA SER A 354 -18.60 7.20 12.45
C SER A 354 -19.10 8.63 12.61
N GLY A 355 -20.22 8.80 13.33
CA GLY A 355 -20.67 10.13 13.76
C GLY A 355 -22.08 10.53 13.41
N ILE A 356 -22.86 9.66 12.75
CA ILE A 356 -24.29 9.94 12.52
C ILE A 356 -25.09 9.26 13.63
N ALA A 357 -25.49 10.03 14.63
CA ALA A 357 -26.36 9.55 15.71
C ALA A 357 -27.76 9.31 15.18
N GLN A 358 -28.25 8.06 15.26
CA GLN A 358 -29.67 7.79 15.13
C GLN A 358 -30.28 7.56 16.53
N PRO A 359 -31.49 8.07 16.75
CA PRO A 359 -32.05 7.98 18.09
C PRO A 359 -32.39 6.57 18.52
N UNK A 360 -32.16 6.50 19.75
CA UNK A 360 -32.06 5.26 20.18
C UNK A 360 -32.45 4.21 20.81
N UNK A 361 -32.50 3.49 20.43
CA UNK A 361 -32.84 2.44 21.26
C UNK A 361 -31.58 1.78 21.70
N UNK A 362 -31.50 1.63 22.56
CA UNK A 362 -30.65 0.93 23.29
C UNK A 362 -29.40 0.51 22.60
N UNK A 363 -28.71 0.86 23.06
CA UNK A 363 -27.47 0.68 22.60
C UNK A 363 -27.06 -0.67 22.30
N UNK A 364 -27.21 -0.85 21.44
CA UNK A 364 -26.69 -2.06 21.16
C UNK A 364 -25.25 -1.93 20.86
N UNK A 365 -24.69 -2.18 21.50
CA UNK A 365 -23.34 -2.22 21.27
C UNK A 365 -23.07 -3.30 20.34
N UNK A 366 -22.86 -3.02 19.54
CA UNK A 366 -22.60 -3.94 18.55
C UNK A 366 -21.53 -4.91 18.97
N UNK A 367 -21.62 -5.78 18.80
CA UNK A 367 -20.92 -6.68 19.08
C UNK A 367 -19.63 -6.47 18.66
N GLN A 368 -18.81 -6.15 19.25
CA GLN A 368 -17.40 -5.86 19.02
C GLN A 368 -16.43 -6.97 19.51
N ASP A 369 -16.91 -8.13 19.72
CA ASP A 369 -16.12 -9.20 20.36
C ASP A 369 -15.43 -10.10 19.31
N SER A 370 -14.11 -10.17 19.40
CA SER A 370 -13.27 -10.98 18.52
C SER A 370 -13.50 -12.50 18.60
N ARG A 371 -14.13 -12.98 19.66
CA ARG A 371 -14.40 -14.42 19.84
C ARG A 371 -15.43 -14.96 18.85
N ASP A 372 -16.45 -14.17 18.52
CA ASP A 372 -17.48 -14.57 17.54
C ASP A 372 -16.95 -14.54 16.11
N ILE A 373 -16.05 -13.62 15.83
CA ILE A 373 -15.38 -13.53 14.53
C ILE A 373 -14.47 -14.75 14.31
N ILE A 374 -13.72 -15.17 15.33
CA ILE A 374 -12.87 -16.37 15.27
C ILE A 374 -13.73 -17.63 15.10
N ALA A 375 -14.81 -17.75 15.84
CA ALA A 375 -15.69 -18.92 15.75
C ALA A 375 -16.39 -19.02 14.37
N ALA A 376 -16.73 -17.88 13.75
CA ALA A 376 -17.31 -17.88 12.41
C ALA A 376 -16.24 -17.95 11.30
N ALA A 377 -15.00 -17.44 11.53
CA ALA A 377 -13.85 -17.68 10.66
C ALA A 377 -13.52 -19.17 10.57
N CYS A 378 -13.63 -19.89 11.69
CA CYS A 378 -13.41 -21.33 11.75
C CYS A 378 -14.53 -22.12 11.05
N ARG A 379 -15.78 -21.72 11.19
CA ARG A 379 -16.89 -22.34 10.44
C ARG A 379 -16.77 -22.12 8.93
N ALA A 380 -16.32 -20.94 8.51
CA ALA A 380 -16.20 -20.60 7.11
C ALA A 380 -14.95 -21.21 6.43
N LEU A 381 -13.86 -21.47 7.18
CA LEU A 381 -12.73 -22.24 6.64
C LEU A 381 -13.18 -23.66 6.25
N ASN A 382 -14.09 -24.28 7.04
CA ASN A 382 -14.59 -25.62 6.76
C ASN A 382 -15.34 -25.76 5.41
N HIS A 383 -15.82 -24.66 4.80
CA HIS A 383 -16.49 -24.73 3.48
C HIS A 383 -15.54 -24.46 2.31
N VAL A 384 -14.30 -24.02 2.56
CA VAL A 384 -13.41 -23.53 1.49
C VAL A 384 -12.10 -24.33 1.41
N TRP A 385 -11.76 -25.03 2.48
CA TRP A 385 -10.54 -25.85 2.52
C TRP A 385 -10.69 -27.08 1.62
N ARG A 386 -9.63 -27.40 0.88
CA ARG A 386 -9.50 -28.65 0.13
C ARG A 386 -8.12 -29.22 0.33
N GLU A 387 -8.04 -30.45 0.72
CA GLU A 387 -6.77 -31.16 0.96
C GLU A 387 -5.92 -31.27 -0.33
N GLY A 388 -4.61 -31.38 -0.16
CA GLY A 388 -3.68 -31.59 -1.26
C GLY A 388 -3.17 -30.30 -1.92
N TYR A 389 -3.62 -29.10 -1.50
CA TYR A 389 -3.16 -27.85 -2.09
C TYR A 389 -2.23 -27.07 -1.15
N ARG A 390 -1.05 -26.64 -1.66
CA ARG A 390 -0.12 -25.79 -0.90
C ARG A 390 -0.44 -24.30 -1.15
N TYR A 391 -1.06 -23.65 -0.17
CA TYR A 391 -1.49 -22.25 -0.25
C TYR A 391 -0.34 -21.31 0.04
N MET A 392 -0.13 -20.28 -0.77
CA MET A 392 0.97 -19.32 -0.63
C MET A 392 0.52 -17.94 -0.13
N LYS A 393 -0.78 -17.66 -0.05
CA LYS A 393 -1.26 -16.41 0.54
C LYS A 393 -2.73 -16.50 0.95
N ALA A 394 -3.03 -16.08 2.17
CA ALA A 394 -4.38 -15.94 2.67
C ALA A 394 -4.61 -14.51 3.19
N GLY A 395 -5.83 -14.04 3.18
CA GLY A 395 -6.16 -12.72 3.70
C GLY A 395 -7.65 -12.54 3.92
N VAL A 396 -7.98 -11.61 4.78
CA VAL A 396 -9.36 -11.26 5.14
C VAL A 396 -9.65 -9.85 4.63
N MET A 397 -10.81 -9.67 3.99
CA MET A 397 -11.28 -8.37 3.52
C MET A 397 -12.59 -8.03 4.23
N LEU A 398 -12.67 -6.85 4.81
CA LEU A 398 -13.86 -6.33 5.48
C LEU A 398 -14.52 -5.26 4.60
N ALA A 399 -15.84 -5.31 4.46
CA ALA A 399 -16.62 -4.38 3.64
C ALA A 399 -17.96 -4.07 4.32
N ASP A 400 -18.67 -3.10 3.79
CA ASP A 400 -20.00 -2.69 4.26
C ASP A 400 -19.92 -2.12 5.70
N PHE A 401 -19.25 -0.99 5.84
CA PHE A 401 -19.04 -0.35 7.14
C PHE A 401 -20.21 0.56 7.53
N THR A 402 -20.64 0.46 8.78
CA THR A 402 -21.59 1.38 9.43
C THR A 402 -20.86 2.13 10.55
N PRO A 403 -21.16 3.42 10.80
CA PRO A 403 -20.53 4.15 11.92
C PRO A 403 -20.78 3.46 13.27
N SER A 404 -19.84 3.60 14.19
CA SER A 404 -20.01 3.11 15.56
C SER A 404 -21.21 3.80 16.22
N GLY A 405 -22.18 3.03 16.66
CA GLY A 405 -23.42 3.55 17.23
C GLY A 405 -24.65 3.41 16.33
N ILE A 406 -24.48 2.99 15.05
CA ILE A 406 -25.61 2.73 14.15
C ILE A 406 -25.69 1.23 13.82
N ALA A 407 -25.86 0.41 14.82
CA ALA A 407 -26.34 -0.95 14.59
C ALA A 407 -27.84 -0.93 14.92
N GLN A 408 -28.67 -0.89 13.90
CA GLN A 408 -30.12 -1.01 14.09
C GLN A 408 -30.51 -2.46 13.83
N PRO A 409 -30.67 -3.27 14.90
CA PRO A 409 -31.26 -4.60 14.72
C PRO A 409 -32.68 -4.43 14.19
N GLY A 410 -33.07 -5.21 13.22
CA GLY A 410 -34.44 -5.29 12.78
C GLY A 410 -35.33 -5.76 13.95
N LEU A 411 -36.60 -5.41 13.91
CA LEU A 411 -37.55 -5.75 14.96
C LEU A 411 -37.63 -7.26 15.21
N PHE A 412 -37.15 -8.07 14.26
CA PHE A 412 -37.25 -9.54 14.30
C PHE A 412 -35.87 -10.22 14.31
N ASP A 413 -34.76 -9.48 14.54
CA ASP A 413 -33.42 -10.06 14.57
C ASP A 413 -33.17 -10.80 15.89
N GLU A 414 -32.89 -12.11 15.79
CA GLU A 414 -32.58 -12.98 16.93
C GLU A 414 -31.17 -12.75 17.48
N ILE A 415 -30.32 -12.03 16.76
CA ILE A 415 -28.90 -11.84 17.11
C ILE A 415 -28.71 -10.48 17.79
N GLN A 416 -28.32 -10.51 19.06
CA GLN A 416 -28.03 -9.28 19.82
C GLN A 416 -26.52 -9.10 20.00
N PRO A 417 -26.05 -7.84 20.03
CA PRO A 417 -24.64 -7.54 20.30
C PRO A 417 -24.22 -8.05 21.70
N ARG A 418 -22.99 -8.55 21.78
CA ARG A 418 -22.47 -9.06 23.07
C ARG A 418 -22.19 -7.94 24.06
N LYS A 419 -22.59 -8.11 25.30
CA LYS A 419 -22.33 -7.15 26.39
C LYS A 419 -20.82 -6.93 26.54
N ASN A 420 -20.39 -5.67 26.73
CA ASN A 420 -19.01 -5.26 26.98
C ASN A 420 -18.01 -5.56 25.84
N SER A 421 -18.50 -5.89 24.66
CA SER A 421 -17.65 -6.19 23.51
C SER A 421 -16.68 -5.03 23.19
N GLU A 422 -17.21 -3.80 23.12
CA GLU A 422 -16.40 -2.61 22.82
C GLU A 422 -15.26 -2.42 23.84
N LYS A 423 -15.57 -2.53 25.12
CA LYS A 423 -14.59 -2.40 26.22
C LYS A 423 -13.50 -3.48 26.11
N LEU A 424 -13.91 -4.72 25.86
CA LEU A 424 -12.97 -5.84 25.70
C LEU A 424 -12.03 -5.62 24.49
N MET A 425 -12.58 -5.23 23.35
CA MET A 425 -11.76 -5.00 22.14
C MET A 425 -10.79 -3.84 22.34
N LYS A 426 -11.24 -2.75 22.99
CA LYS A 426 -10.38 -1.61 23.32
C LYS A 426 -9.23 -2.05 24.24
N THR A 427 -9.51 -2.80 25.30
CA THR A 427 -8.49 -3.31 26.23
C THR A 427 -7.47 -4.20 25.49
N LEU A 428 -7.97 -5.09 24.60
CA LEU A 428 -7.11 -5.97 23.81
C LEU A 428 -6.19 -5.16 22.89
N ASP A 429 -6.71 -4.14 22.21
CA ASP A 429 -5.92 -3.27 21.34
C ASP A 429 -4.87 -2.48 22.14
N GLU A 430 -5.23 -1.96 23.33
CA GLU A 430 -4.33 -1.23 24.22
C GLU A 430 -3.19 -2.13 24.70
N LEU A 431 -3.49 -3.36 25.12
CA LEU A 431 -2.47 -4.34 25.54
C LEU A 431 -1.49 -4.64 24.40
N ASN A 432 -2.01 -4.84 23.19
CA ASN A 432 -1.18 -5.17 22.01
C ASN A 432 -0.34 -3.98 21.52
N GLN A 433 -0.75 -2.75 21.82
CA GLN A 433 0.00 -1.53 21.47
C GLN A 433 1.00 -1.11 22.56
N SER A 434 0.84 -1.60 23.78
CA SER A 434 1.65 -1.19 24.94
C SER A 434 3.14 -1.59 24.86
N GLY A 435 3.47 -2.57 24.01
CA GLY A 435 4.83 -3.12 23.93
C GLY A 435 5.21 -4.10 25.04
N LYS A 436 4.37 -4.27 26.06
CA LYS A 436 4.63 -5.12 27.23
C LYS A 436 4.38 -6.61 26.95
N GLY A 437 3.62 -6.92 25.93
CA GLY A 437 3.28 -8.29 25.54
C GLY A 437 2.27 -8.29 24.42
N LYS A 438 1.86 -9.46 23.99
CA LYS A 438 0.82 -9.60 22.95
C LYS A 438 -0.22 -10.64 23.35
N VAL A 439 -1.48 -10.26 23.17
CA VAL A 439 -2.63 -11.12 23.36
C VAL A 439 -3.26 -11.38 21.99
N TRP A 440 -3.51 -12.66 21.69
CA TRP A 440 -4.16 -13.03 20.43
C TRP A 440 -5.15 -14.18 20.63
N PHE A 441 -5.98 -14.42 19.64
CA PHE A 441 -6.99 -15.46 19.70
C PHE A 441 -6.37 -16.83 19.42
N ALA A 442 -6.77 -17.83 20.19
CA ALA A 442 -6.18 -19.19 20.14
C ALA A 442 -6.23 -19.79 18.71
N GLY A 443 -7.27 -19.49 17.94
CA GLY A 443 -7.38 -19.95 16.56
C GLY A 443 -6.25 -19.54 15.61
N ARG A 444 -5.41 -18.59 16.03
CA ARG A 444 -4.23 -18.16 15.28
C ARG A 444 -3.05 -19.15 15.39
N GLY A 445 -3.06 -20.00 16.42
CA GLY A 445 -1.92 -20.89 16.71
C GLY A 445 -0.73 -20.14 17.31
N THR A 446 0.32 -20.88 17.70
CA THR A 446 1.49 -20.31 18.40
C THR A 446 2.75 -20.23 17.53
N ALA A 447 2.97 -21.17 16.60
CA ALA A 447 4.18 -21.21 15.78
C ALA A 447 3.87 -21.70 14.34
N PRO A 448 3.15 -20.91 13.55
CA PRO A 448 2.76 -21.36 12.22
C PRO A 448 3.95 -21.39 11.24
N GLU A 449 4.13 -22.50 10.55
CA GLU A 449 5.19 -22.74 9.56
C GLU A 449 5.04 -21.86 8.30
N TRP A 450 3.84 -21.37 8.03
CA TRP A 450 3.53 -20.53 6.87
C TRP A 450 3.95 -19.07 7.04
N GLN A 451 4.64 -18.70 8.12
CA GLN A 451 5.04 -17.31 8.36
C GLN A 451 5.87 -16.74 7.21
N MET A 452 5.75 -15.42 7.04
CA MET A 452 6.46 -14.71 5.98
C MET A 452 7.97 -14.75 6.21
N LYS A 453 8.71 -15.23 5.21
CA LYS A 453 10.18 -15.31 5.26
C LYS A 453 10.79 -13.91 5.10
N ARG A 454 11.75 -13.57 5.97
CA ARG A 454 12.55 -12.33 5.94
C ARG A 454 13.93 -12.67 6.49
N GLU A 455 14.72 -13.34 5.67
CA GLU A 455 16.01 -13.90 6.13
C GLU A 455 17.12 -12.84 6.18
N MET A 456 16.93 -11.71 5.52
CA MET A 456 17.94 -10.66 5.40
C MET A 456 17.41 -9.31 5.94
N LEU A 457 16.61 -9.37 7.01
CA LEU A 457 16.01 -8.18 7.62
C LEU A 457 17.08 -7.34 8.31
N SER A 458 17.13 -6.05 8.02
CA SER A 458 17.99 -5.09 8.72
C SER A 458 17.46 -4.79 10.13
N GLN A 459 18.29 -4.17 10.96
CA GLN A 459 17.93 -3.76 12.32
C GLN A 459 16.84 -2.67 12.28
N CYS A 460 16.11 -2.53 13.38
CA CYS A 460 15.06 -1.50 13.51
C CYS A 460 15.67 -0.20 14.05
N TYR A 461 16.57 0.39 13.28
CA TYR A 461 17.43 1.52 13.63
C TYR A 461 16.69 2.72 14.25
N THR A 462 15.43 2.94 13.89
CA THR A 462 14.67 4.13 14.31
C THR A 462 13.51 3.81 15.27
N THR A 463 13.24 2.52 15.55
CA THR A 463 12.05 2.11 16.30
C THR A 463 12.37 1.21 17.50
N LYS A 464 13.62 0.77 17.68
CA LYS A 464 14.05 -0.04 18.82
C LYS A 464 15.36 0.48 19.38
N TRP A 465 15.39 0.82 20.67
CA TRP A 465 16.58 1.34 21.35
C TRP A 465 17.83 0.48 21.16
N ARG A 466 17.71 -0.83 21.32
CA ARG A 466 18.85 -1.77 21.22
C ARG A 466 19.41 -1.88 19.80
N ASP A 467 18.65 -1.44 18.77
CA ASP A 467 19.04 -1.52 17.36
C ASP A 467 19.65 -0.20 16.85
N ILE A 468 19.74 0.82 17.71
CA ILE A 468 20.33 2.13 17.33
C ILE A 468 21.84 1.93 17.05
N PRO A 469 22.34 2.43 15.92
CA PRO A 469 23.79 2.31 15.61
C PRO A 469 24.64 2.99 16.68
N LEU A 470 25.69 2.30 17.12
CA LEU A 470 26.65 2.84 18.08
C LEU A 470 27.71 3.66 17.34
N ALA A 471 27.83 4.94 17.69
CA ALA A 471 28.92 5.78 17.21
C ALA A 471 30.20 5.40 17.98
N ARG A 472 31.25 5.05 17.24
CA ARG A 472 32.57 4.81 17.83
C ARG A 472 33.43 6.02 17.54
N LEU A 473 33.97 6.62 18.58
CA LEU A 473 34.98 7.66 18.45
C LEU A 473 36.29 6.95 18.07
N GLY A 474 36.79 7.25 16.89
CA GLY A 474 38.06 6.71 16.38
C GLY A 474 39.26 7.26 17.11
#